data_6406546d694d462211ac3b49fe929c90
#
_entry.id   6406546d694d462211ac3b49fe929c90
#
_cell.length_a   1.000
_cell.length_b   1.000
_cell.length_c   1.000
_cell.angle_alpha   90.00
_cell.angle_beta   90.00
_cell.angle_gamma   90.00
#
_symmetry.space_group_name_H-M   'P 1'
#
loop_
_entity.id
_entity.type
_entity.pdbx_description
1 polymer ?
#
loop_
_entity_poly.entity_id
_entity_poly.type
_entity_poly.pdbx_seq_one_letter_code
_entity_poly.pdbx_strand_id
1 'polypeptide(L)'
;SEDGDVLVFTSNRQEKTTDKKQKIRTSPVTGVSPYNLYSARKNAAGVWEDIEVCLGLYEEAESEDSEDGTGFQKKSSMVELGVCCFSPDGKTMYYTYSRPVNGQDLGAKIYTSTRAGGEWSEGRELKLFNDSSITVGHPSLNASGDTLYFVSDAPNGFGGKDIYMAVLDGSEWTDIQNLGPKINTADDELYPCMRHDGRLYFSSKGHPGYGGLDLFYAIPNDTTWSVCNMGAPFNSQNDDFGIAFAGKSENGFFSSNRGQKKGYDLIYEFSLPAIEFIVEGNVYDSNGEH
;
A
#
# COMPACT_ATOMS: atom_id res chain seq x y z
N SER A 1 -5.92 9.45 7.91
CA SER A 1 -7.13 9.72 8.71
C SER A 1 -8.25 10.20 7.80
N GLU A 2 -9.51 10.09 8.23
CA GLU A 2 -10.66 10.62 7.48
C GLU A 2 -10.54 12.15 7.25
N ASP A 3 -9.90 12.85 8.18
CA ASP A 3 -9.69 14.31 8.10
C ASP A 3 -8.49 14.71 7.23
N GLY A 4 -7.69 13.75 6.76
CA GLY A 4 -6.51 14.03 5.94
C GLY A 4 -5.29 14.59 6.69
N ASP A 5 -5.34 14.65 8.03
CA ASP A 5 -4.30 15.26 8.87
C ASP A 5 -3.21 14.30 9.32
N VAL A 6 -3.35 13.01 9.04
CA VAL A 6 -2.34 11.99 9.32
C VAL A 6 -2.05 11.20 8.04
N LEU A 7 -0.80 11.23 7.62
CA LEU A 7 -0.27 10.43 6.54
C LEU A 7 0.56 9.28 7.12
N VAL A 8 0.29 8.04 6.71
CA VAL A 8 1.15 6.89 6.99
C VAL A 8 1.81 6.48 5.69
N PHE A 9 3.11 6.30 5.72
CA PHE A 9 3.89 6.01 4.53
C PHE A 9 5.07 5.09 4.83
N THR A 10 5.52 4.39 3.81
CA THR A 10 6.71 3.53 3.87
C THR A 10 7.96 4.34 3.52
N SER A 11 9.03 4.17 4.29
CA SER A 11 10.30 4.81 4.01
C SER A 11 11.47 3.98 4.54
N ASN A 12 12.60 4.03 3.84
CA ASN A 12 13.87 3.51 4.29
C ASN A 12 14.78 4.63 4.87
N ARG A 13 14.18 5.74 5.30
CA ARG A 13 14.91 6.83 5.94
C ARG A 13 15.65 6.32 7.17
N GLN A 14 16.81 6.88 7.39
CA GLN A 14 17.58 6.61 8.61
C GLN A 14 17.17 7.61 9.69
N GLU A 15 16.89 7.11 10.88
CA GLU A 15 16.77 7.97 12.04
C GLU A 15 18.12 8.62 12.32
N LYS A 16 18.12 9.91 12.60
CA LYS A 16 19.32 10.61 13.06
C LYS A 16 19.66 10.11 14.45
N THR A 17 20.51 9.09 14.55
CA THR A 17 21.03 8.67 15.84
C THR A 17 22.13 9.66 16.28
N THR A 18 22.05 10.11 17.51
CA THR A 18 23.11 10.90 18.16
C THR A 18 24.34 10.05 18.46
N ASP A 19 24.23 8.73 18.40
CA ASP A 19 25.30 7.79 18.65
C ASP A 19 26.10 7.48 17.39
N LYS A 20 27.29 8.07 17.27
CA LYS A 20 28.21 7.88 16.14
C LYS A 20 28.74 6.44 15.98
N LYS A 21 28.43 5.53 16.89
CA LYS A 21 28.87 4.12 16.86
C LYS A 21 27.84 3.17 16.28
N GLN A 22 26.59 3.59 16.08
CA GLN A 22 25.56 2.74 15.51
C GLN A 22 25.82 2.55 14.01
N LYS A 23 26.27 1.36 13.62
CA LYS A 23 26.43 1.00 12.20
C LYS A 23 25.06 0.97 11.54
N ILE A 24 24.94 1.67 10.43
CA ILE A 24 23.78 1.58 9.54
C ILE A 24 23.62 0.12 9.14
N ARG A 25 22.50 -0.48 9.50
CA ARG A 25 22.14 -1.83 9.05
C ARG A 25 21.51 -1.71 7.67
N THR A 26 21.96 -2.54 6.73
CA THR A 26 21.35 -2.65 5.40
C THR A 26 20.69 -4.00 5.23
N SER A 27 19.55 -4.03 4.54
CA SER A 27 18.86 -5.25 4.19
C SER A 27 19.77 -6.13 3.33
N PRO A 28 19.90 -7.41 3.61
CA PRO A 28 20.68 -8.34 2.79
C PRO A 28 20.04 -8.59 1.41
N VAL A 29 18.76 -8.24 1.25
CA VAL A 29 18.00 -8.40 0.00
C VAL A 29 18.08 -7.15 -0.85
N THR A 30 17.80 -5.97 -0.27
CA THR A 30 17.73 -4.71 -1.03
C THR A 30 19.04 -3.93 -1.04
N GLY A 31 19.95 -4.19 -0.10
CA GLY A 31 21.22 -3.47 0.05
C GLY A 31 21.09 -2.06 0.63
N VAL A 32 19.86 -1.63 0.97
CA VAL A 32 19.57 -0.33 1.58
C VAL A 32 19.06 -0.52 3.02
N SER A 33 18.82 0.57 3.74
CA SER A 33 18.17 0.48 5.05
C SER A 33 16.79 -0.15 4.92
N PRO A 34 16.34 -0.95 5.92
CA PRO A 34 15.04 -1.59 5.86
C PRO A 34 13.93 -0.55 5.80
N TYR A 35 12.88 -0.89 5.09
CA TYR A 35 11.68 -0.07 5.01
C TYR A 35 10.86 -0.22 6.29
N ASN A 36 10.39 0.92 6.81
CA ASN A 36 9.50 0.99 7.96
C ASN A 36 8.27 1.84 7.63
N LEU A 37 7.23 1.70 8.44
CA LEU A 37 6.05 2.54 8.40
C LEU A 37 6.24 3.76 9.30
N TYR A 38 6.10 4.93 8.72
CA TYR A 38 6.16 6.21 9.39
C TYR A 38 4.81 6.90 9.33
N SER A 39 4.51 7.70 10.34
CA SER A 39 3.40 8.64 10.32
C SER A 39 3.90 10.07 10.33
N ALA A 40 3.19 10.96 9.66
CA ALA A 40 3.37 12.41 9.73
C ALA A 40 2.03 13.07 10.02
N ARG A 41 2.06 14.20 10.72
CA ARG A 41 0.88 14.99 11.02
C ARG A 41 0.91 16.33 10.30
N LYS A 42 -0.25 16.80 9.87
CA LYS A 42 -0.41 18.12 9.26
C LYS A 42 -0.73 19.12 10.37
N ASN A 43 0.08 20.17 10.51
CA ASN A 43 -0.18 21.23 11.48
C ASN A 43 -1.24 22.21 10.97
N ALA A 44 -1.65 23.17 11.81
CA ALA A 44 -2.65 24.18 11.47
C ALA A 44 -2.27 25.09 10.29
N ALA A 45 -0.99 25.16 9.93
CA ALA A 45 -0.48 25.88 8.75
C ALA A 45 -0.45 25.00 7.48
N GLY A 46 -0.90 23.74 7.56
CA GLY A 46 -0.90 22.79 6.44
C GLY A 46 0.46 22.15 6.16
N VAL A 47 1.42 22.27 7.06
CA VAL A 47 2.76 21.70 6.92
C VAL A 47 2.82 20.31 7.57
N TRP A 48 3.41 19.35 6.88
CA TRP A 48 3.66 18.01 7.41
C TRP A 48 4.85 18.03 8.37
N GLU A 49 4.62 17.60 9.60
CA GLU A 49 5.63 17.54 10.66
C GLU A 49 5.41 16.31 11.55
N ASP A 50 6.15 16.19 12.65
CA ASP A 50 6.09 15.10 13.62
C ASP A 50 6.17 13.72 12.97
N ILE A 51 7.27 13.52 12.19
CA ILE A 51 7.49 12.24 11.53
C ILE A 51 8.00 11.25 12.56
N GLU A 52 7.18 10.25 12.85
CA GLU A 52 7.42 9.20 13.83
C GLU A 52 7.32 7.81 13.20
N VAL A 53 8.01 6.83 13.78
CA VAL A 53 7.84 5.42 13.41
C VAL A 53 6.46 4.95 13.88
N CYS A 54 5.64 4.49 12.97
CA CYS A 54 4.26 4.04 13.26
C CYS A 54 4.23 2.66 13.92
N LEU A 55 5.12 1.76 13.47
CA LEU A 55 5.34 0.43 14.01
C LEU A 55 6.84 0.20 14.13
N GLY A 56 7.34 0.17 15.34
CA GLY A 56 8.72 -0.16 15.64
C GLY A 56 8.89 -1.67 15.84
N LEU A 57 8.99 -2.43 14.75
CA LEU A 57 9.34 -3.84 14.83
C LEU A 57 10.86 -4.02 14.69
N TYR A 58 11.61 -3.47 15.64
CA TYR A 58 12.97 -3.92 15.86
C TYR A 58 12.92 -5.10 16.82
N GLU A 59 12.97 -6.34 16.31
CA GLU A 59 13.42 -7.44 17.16
C GLU A 59 14.88 -7.14 17.51
N GLU A 60 15.14 -6.64 18.70
CA GLU A 60 16.45 -6.76 19.30
C GLU A 60 16.77 -8.25 19.33
N ALA A 61 17.88 -8.65 18.74
CA ALA A 61 18.37 -10.00 18.88
C ALA A 61 18.65 -10.19 20.37
N GLU A 62 17.79 -10.90 21.07
CA GLU A 62 18.12 -11.39 22.39
C GLU A 62 19.40 -12.20 22.25
N SER A 63 20.48 -11.67 22.80
CA SER A 63 21.72 -12.41 23.00
C SER A 63 21.43 -13.42 24.10
N GLU A 64 21.02 -14.62 23.72
CA GLU A 64 21.22 -15.75 24.61
C GLU A 64 22.74 -15.93 24.71
N ASP A 65 23.30 -15.42 25.79
CA ASP A 65 24.65 -15.76 26.22
C ASP A 65 24.68 -17.27 26.48
N SER A 66 25.13 -18.02 25.50
CA SER A 66 25.44 -19.42 25.69
C SER A 66 26.73 -19.45 26.53
N GLU A 67 26.64 -19.97 27.76
CA GLU A 67 27.77 -20.13 28.71
C GLU A 67 28.92 -21.03 28.19
N ASP A 68 28.83 -21.57 26.96
CA ASP A 68 29.80 -22.52 26.41
C ASP A 68 30.78 -21.94 25.36
N GLY A 69 30.77 -20.63 25.12
CA GLY A 69 31.79 -19.97 24.31
C GLY A 69 31.78 -20.31 22.79
N THR A 70 30.83 -21.08 22.31
CA THR A 70 30.63 -21.35 20.86
C THR A 70 29.63 -20.35 20.30
N GLY A 71 30.03 -19.09 20.21
CA GLY A 71 29.20 -17.99 19.74
C GLY A 71 28.74 -18.18 18.30
N PHE A 72 27.63 -18.85 18.08
CA PHE A 72 26.83 -18.68 16.87
C PHE A 72 26.15 -17.32 16.98
N GLN A 73 26.72 -16.32 16.30
CA GLN A 73 26.01 -15.06 16.08
C GLN A 73 24.74 -15.39 15.29
N LYS A 74 23.59 -15.43 15.99
CA LYS A 74 22.28 -15.45 15.37
C LYS A 74 22.20 -14.17 14.53
N LYS A 75 22.29 -14.27 13.19
CA LYS A 75 22.11 -13.12 12.30
C LYS A 75 20.69 -12.62 12.54
N SER A 76 20.56 -11.46 13.16
CA SER A 76 19.31 -10.73 13.29
C SER A 76 18.68 -10.61 11.90
N SER A 77 17.54 -11.24 11.69
CA SER A 77 16.76 -11.07 10.46
C SER A 77 16.13 -9.70 10.52
N MET A 78 16.42 -8.87 9.51
CA MET A 78 15.84 -7.54 9.40
C MET A 78 14.41 -7.69 8.87
N VAL A 79 13.48 -6.99 9.51
CA VAL A 79 12.09 -6.89 9.08
C VAL A 79 11.95 -5.70 8.14
N GLU A 80 11.21 -5.86 7.06
CA GLU A 80 10.82 -4.79 6.16
C GLU A 80 9.29 -4.65 6.17
N LEU A 81 8.82 -3.43 6.40
CA LEU A 81 7.40 -3.08 6.40
C LEU A 81 7.06 -2.33 5.12
N GLY A 82 5.97 -2.71 4.49
CA GLY A 82 5.48 -2.09 3.26
C GLY A 82 4.10 -1.46 3.46
N VAL A 83 3.47 -1.18 2.35
CA VAL A 83 2.14 -0.56 2.23
C VAL A 83 1.16 -1.06 3.29
N CYS A 84 0.39 -0.14 3.85
CA CYS A 84 -0.64 -0.45 4.84
C CYS A 84 -1.99 0.18 4.50
N CYS A 85 -3.04 -0.39 5.06
CA CYS A 85 -4.38 0.20 5.13
C CYS A 85 -4.99 0.00 6.51
N PHE A 86 -6.11 0.68 6.78
CA PHE A 86 -6.78 0.63 8.07
C PHE A 86 -8.22 0.16 7.91
N SER A 87 -8.73 -0.54 8.94
CA SER A 87 -10.17 -0.79 9.05
C SER A 87 -10.94 0.53 9.10
N PRO A 88 -12.23 0.56 8.70
CA PRO A 88 -13.02 1.79 8.71
C PRO A 88 -13.10 2.48 10.08
N ASP A 89 -13.03 1.72 11.17
CA ASP A 89 -13.02 2.26 12.53
C ASP A 89 -11.61 2.70 13.01
N GLY A 90 -10.58 2.56 12.17
CA GLY A 90 -9.20 2.92 12.45
C GLY A 90 -8.50 2.08 13.53
N LYS A 91 -9.13 0.99 13.97
CA LYS A 91 -8.59 0.16 15.07
C LYS A 91 -7.73 -1.01 14.63
N THR A 92 -7.82 -1.42 13.37
CA THR A 92 -6.99 -2.49 12.81
C THR A 92 -6.19 -1.94 11.65
N MET A 93 -4.90 -2.19 11.66
CA MET A 93 -4.00 -1.92 10.54
C MET A 93 -3.64 -3.23 9.87
N TYR A 94 -3.73 -3.25 8.55
CA TYR A 94 -3.23 -4.30 7.67
C TYR A 94 -2.00 -3.77 6.98
N TYR A 95 -0.91 -4.52 6.95
CA TYR A 95 0.34 -4.05 6.36
C TYR A 95 1.15 -5.19 5.75
N THR A 96 1.96 -4.85 4.77
CA THR A 96 2.90 -5.78 4.16
C THR A 96 4.09 -5.96 5.10
N TYR A 97 4.46 -7.21 5.33
CA TYR A 97 5.57 -7.62 6.17
C TYR A 97 6.47 -8.57 5.38
N SER A 98 7.75 -8.30 5.34
CA SER A 98 8.75 -9.19 4.79
C SER A 98 9.90 -9.39 5.78
N ARG A 99 10.31 -10.64 5.94
CA ARG A 99 11.43 -11.01 6.81
C ARG A 99 12.37 -11.93 6.05
N PRO A 100 13.47 -11.42 5.51
CA PRO A 100 14.47 -12.28 4.91
C PRO A 100 15.09 -13.18 5.98
N VAL A 101 15.13 -14.48 5.71
CA VAL A 101 15.77 -15.47 6.58
C VAL A 101 17.05 -15.97 5.93
N ASN A 102 18.17 -15.88 6.64
CA ASN A 102 19.50 -16.23 6.13
C ASN A 102 19.87 -15.55 4.79
N GLY A 103 19.37 -14.34 4.56
CA GLY A 103 19.59 -13.59 3.32
C GLY A 103 18.74 -14.04 2.13
N GLN A 104 17.80 -14.95 2.35
CA GLN A 104 16.80 -15.36 1.36
C GLN A 104 15.50 -14.58 1.62
N ASP A 105 14.94 -14.00 0.56
CA ASP A 105 13.59 -13.45 0.60
C ASP A 105 12.61 -14.63 0.60
N LEU A 106 11.84 -14.77 1.66
CA LEU A 106 10.77 -15.76 1.77
C LEU A 106 9.43 -15.24 1.26
N GLY A 107 9.46 -14.09 0.60
CA GLY A 107 8.28 -13.40 0.13
C GLY A 107 7.58 -12.57 1.22
N ALA A 108 6.73 -11.67 0.74
CA ALA A 108 5.94 -10.81 1.60
C ALA A 108 4.69 -11.54 2.13
N LYS A 109 4.23 -11.12 3.33
CA LYS A 109 2.97 -11.54 3.95
C LYS A 109 2.18 -10.31 4.37
N ILE A 110 0.88 -10.45 4.52
CA ILE A 110 0.05 -9.44 5.17
C ILE A 110 -0.04 -9.76 6.65
N TYR A 111 0.22 -8.76 7.47
CA TYR A 111 0.08 -8.81 8.92
C TYR A 111 -1.00 -7.84 9.37
N THR A 112 -1.59 -8.12 10.51
CA THR A 112 -2.56 -7.24 11.16
C THR A 112 -2.09 -6.86 12.54
N SER A 113 -2.33 -5.62 12.94
CA SER A 113 -2.12 -5.11 14.29
C SER A 113 -3.36 -4.35 14.73
N THR A 114 -3.74 -4.48 16.00
CA THR A 114 -4.90 -3.79 16.55
C THR A 114 -4.47 -2.69 17.50
N ARG A 115 -5.21 -1.59 17.54
CA ARG A 115 -4.91 -0.45 18.40
C ARG A 115 -5.75 -0.48 19.66
N ALA A 116 -5.08 -0.50 20.81
CA ALA A 116 -5.71 -0.41 22.13
C ALA A 116 -4.93 0.58 22.99
N GLY A 117 -5.62 1.51 23.65
CA GLY A 117 -4.96 2.50 24.52
C GLY A 117 -4.00 3.47 23.83
N GLY A 118 -4.09 3.59 22.50
CA GLY A 118 -3.20 4.46 21.71
C GLY A 118 -2.02 3.75 21.06
N GLU A 119 -1.70 2.53 21.48
CA GLU A 119 -0.58 1.73 20.98
C GLU A 119 -1.05 0.60 20.06
N TRP A 120 -0.21 0.21 19.10
CA TRP A 120 -0.44 -0.92 18.22
C TRP A 120 0.04 -2.22 18.91
N SER A 121 -0.76 -3.28 18.80
CA SER A 121 -0.38 -4.61 19.27
C SER A 121 0.75 -5.19 18.41
N GLU A 122 1.38 -6.25 18.92
CA GLU A 122 2.21 -7.11 18.08
C GLU A 122 1.46 -7.60 16.86
N GLY A 123 2.15 -7.64 15.71
CA GLY A 123 1.58 -8.04 14.44
C GLY A 123 1.31 -9.54 14.36
N ARG A 124 0.20 -9.91 13.72
CA ARG A 124 -0.16 -11.31 13.45
C ARG A 124 -0.32 -11.51 11.96
N GLU A 125 0.23 -12.61 11.44
CA GLU A 125 0.07 -12.97 10.03
C GLU A 125 -1.41 -13.23 9.70
N LEU A 126 -1.86 -12.60 8.62
CA LEU A 126 -3.16 -12.86 8.01
C LEU A 126 -2.99 -13.97 6.98
N LYS A 127 -3.45 -15.18 7.30
CA LYS A 127 -3.35 -16.34 6.42
C LYS A 127 -4.46 -16.29 5.36
N LEU A 128 -4.09 -15.91 4.14
CA LEU A 128 -5.00 -15.92 2.98
C LEU A 128 -4.89 -17.22 2.19
N PHE A 129 -3.69 -17.81 2.10
CA PHE A 129 -3.45 -19.07 1.41
C PHE A 129 -2.86 -20.11 2.37
N ASN A 130 -3.12 -21.38 2.11
CA ASN A 130 -2.53 -22.49 2.87
C ASN A 130 -1.07 -22.74 2.50
N ASP A 131 -0.68 -22.38 1.27
CA ASP A 131 0.70 -22.50 0.79
C ASP A 131 1.51 -21.29 1.25
N SER A 132 2.47 -21.54 2.13
CA SER A 132 3.34 -20.48 2.68
C SER A 132 4.35 -19.93 1.68
N SER A 133 4.54 -20.54 0.53
CA SER A 133 5.42 -20.02 -0.53
C SER A 133 4.78 -18.88 -1.32
N ILE A 134 3.43 -18.79 -1.33
CA ILE A 134 2.69 -17.72 -2.01
C ILE A 134 2.94 -16.40 -1.28
N THR A 135 3.37 -15.37 -2.02
CA THR A 135 3.54 -14.02 -1.47
C THR A 135 2.22 -13.26 -1.51
N VAL A 136 1.98 -12.46 -0.48
CA VAL A 136 0.84 -11.55 -0.39
C VAL A 136 1.27 -10.21 0.19
N GLY A 137 0.74 -9.12 -0.34
CA GLY A 137 1.09 -7.79 0.13
C GLY A 137 0.15 -6.71 -0.41
N HIS A 138 0.50 -5.46 -0.16
CA HIS A 138 -0.22 -4.26 -0.60
C HIS A 138 -1.73 -4.32 -0.28
N PRO A 139 -2.11 -4.47 1.00
CA PRO A 139 -3.52 -4.57 1.38
C PRO A 139 -4.26 -3.26 1.17
N SER A 140 -5.52 -3.35 0.76
CA SER A 140 -6.48 -2.25 0.67
C SER A 140 -7.89 -2.74 0.98
N LEU A 141 -8.57 -2.10 1.92
CA LEU A 141 -9.95 -2.41 2.25
C LEU A 141 -10.93 -1.54 1.47
N ASN A 142 -12.11 -2.08 1.20
CA ASN A 142 -13.23 -1.26 0.77
C ASN A 142 -13.78 -0.40 1.93
N ALA A 143 -14.72 0.50 1.63
CA ALA A 143 -15.26 1.43 2.61
C ALA A 143 -16.04 0.75 3.76
N SER A 144 -16.65 -0.42 3.54
CA SER A 144 -17.32 -1.20 4.59
C SER A 144 -16.36 -2.05 5.43
N GLY A 145 -15.15 -2.32 4.91
CA GLY A 145 -14.15 -3.14 5.60
C GLY A 145 -14.40 -4.65 5.49
N ASP A 146 -15.31 -5.07 4.62
CA ASP A 146 -15.70 -6.46 4.39
C ASP A 146 -15.07 -7.09 3.14
N THR A 147 -14.34 -6.31 2.35
CA THR A 147 -13.59 -6.78 1.18
C THR A 147 -12.16 -6.28 1.24
N LEU A 148 -11.22 -7.21 1.21
CA LEU A 148 -9.78 -6.94 1.17
C LEU A 148 -9.26 -7.15 -0.24
N TYR A 149 -8.70 -6.12 -0.83
CA TYR A 149 -7.92 -6.18 -2.06
C TYR A 149 -6.44 -6.32 -1.70
N PHE A 150 -5.72 -7.15 -2.41
CA PHE A 150 -4.30 -7.40 -2.15
C PHE A 150 -3.59 -7.90 -3.38
N VAL A 151 -2.28 -7.89 -3.34
CA VAL A 151 -1.40 -8.38 -4.41
C VAL A 151 -0.85 -9.75 -4.04
N SER A 152 -0.79 -10.65 -5.02
CA SER A 152 -0.22 -11.99 -4.84
C SER A 152 0.40 -12.53 -6.12
N ASP A 153 1.40 -13.40 -5.96
CA ASP A 153 1.99 -14.25 -7.00
C ASP A 153 1.41 -15.68 -7.00
N ALA A 154 0.18 -15.83 -6.48
CA ALA A 154 -0.49 -17.12 -6.41
C ALA A 154 -0.52 -17.80 -7.80
N PRO A 155 -0.32 -19.14 -7.86
CA PRO A 155 -0.31 -19.86 -9.10
C PRO A 155 -1.64 -19.76 -9.85
N ASN A 156 -1.57 -19.82 -11.17
CA ASN A 156 -2.72 -19.61 -12.10
C ASN A 156 -3.24 -18.17 -12.17
N GLY A 157 -2.42 -17.19 -11.80
CA GLY A 157 -2.64 -15.79 -12.14
C GLY A 157 -2.42 -15.50 -13.64
N PHE A 158 -2.46 -14.22 -13.99
CA PHE A 158 -2.28 -13.75 -15.36
C PHE A 158 -0.83 -13.35 -15.65
N GLY A 159 -0.10 -12.91 -14.60
CA GLY A 159 1.22 -12.37 -14.76
C GLY A 159 2.20 -12.67 -13.62
N GLY A 160 3.01 -11.69 -13.30
CA GLY A 160 3.97 -11.77 -12.21
C GLY A 160 3.27 -11.66 -10.85
N LYS A 161 2.76 -10.48 -10.56
CA LYS A 161 1.94 -10.20 -9.38
C LYS A 161 0.60 -9.64 -9.82
N ASP A 162 -0.45 -10.30 -9.38
CA ASP A 162 -1.83 -9.96 -9.71
C ASP A 162 -2.58 -9.37 -8.51
N ILE A 163 -3.61 -8.60 -8.78
CA ILE A 163 -4.54 -8.12 -7.76
C ILE A 163 -5.65 -9.17 -7.55
N TYR A 164 -5.85 -9.51 -6.30
CA TYR A 164 -6.88 -10.41 -5.79
C TYR A 164 -7.81 -9.67 -4.84
N MET A 165 -8.93 -10.27 -4.54
CA MET A 165 -9.82 -9.87 -3.46
C MET A 165 -10.17 -11.07 -2.57
N ALA A 166 -10.52 -10.78 -1.31
CA ALA A 166 -11.10 -11.72 -0.36
C ALA A 166 -12.28 -11.06 0.34
N VAL A 167 -13.26 -11.84 0.74
CA VAL A 167 -14.46 -11.37 1.45
C VAL A 167 -14.40 -11.82 2.91
N LEU A 168 -14.77 -10.92 3.83
CA LEU A 168 -14.82 -11.22 5.25
C LEU A 168 -16.11 -11.96 5.58
N ASP A 169 -16.01 -13.21 6.03
CA ASP A 169 -17.11 -14.00 6.56
C ASP A 169 -16.88 -14.25 8.07
N GLY A 170 -17.68 -13.59 8.89
CA GLY A 170 -17.46 -13.58 10.34
C GLY A 170 -16.13 -12.93 10.73
N SER A 171 -15.13 -13.72 11.04
CA SER A 171 -13.76 -13.29 11.41
C SER A 171 -12.69 -13.78 10.43
N GLU A 172 -13.08 -14.47 9.37
CA GLU A 172 -12.16 -15.09 8.43
C GLU A 172 -12.28 -14.48 7.04
N TRP A 173 -11.15 -14.31 6.37
CA TRP A 173 -11.10 -13.88 4.97
C TRP A 173 -11.23 -15.10 4.07
N THR A 174 -12.32 -15.14 3.30
CA THR A 174 -12.72 -16.27 2.45
C THR A 174 -12.96 -15.79 1.01
N ASP A 175 -13.42 -16.69 0.14
CA ASP A 175 -13.77 -16.37 -1.25
C ASP A 175 -12.68 -15.56 -1.98
N ILE A 176 -11.44 -16.10 -1.94
CA ILE A 176 -10.30 -15.44 -2.58
C ILE A 176 -10.43 -15.57 -4.09
N GLN A 177 -10.47 -14.43 -4.77
CA GLN A 177 -10.65 -14.34 -6.22
C GLN A 177 -9.59 -13.46 -6.87
N ASN A 178 -9.02 -13.90 -7.99
CA ASN A 178 -8.25 -13.05 -8.88
C ASN A 178 -9.19 -12.10 -9.62
N LEU A 179 -8.87 -10.81 -9.73
CA LEU A 179 -9.75 -9.81 -10.35
C LEU A 179 -9.89 -9.95 -11.89
N GLY A 180 -9.19 -10.91 -12.45
CA GLY A 180 -9.32 -11.28 -13.86
C GLY A 180 -8.54 -10.39 -14.84
N PRO A 181 -8.59 -10.76 -16.14
CA PRO A 181 -7.69 -10.22 -17.17
C PRO A 181 -7.99 -8.78 -17.62
N LYS A 182 -8.99 -8.13 -17.04
CA LYS A 182 -9.22 -6.70 -17.26
C LYS A 182 -8.37 -5.84 -16.34
N ILE A 183 -8.15 -6.33 -15.13
CA ILE A 183 -7.27 -5.69 -14.12
C ILE A 183 -5.85 -6.22 -14.28
N ASN A 184 -5.68 -7.54 -14.30
CA ASN A 184 -4.40 -8.21 -14.28
C ASN A 184 -3.88 -8.47 -15.69
N THR A 185 -2.59 -8.29 -15.90
CA THR A 185 -1.89 -8.45 -17.18
C THR A 185 -0.81 -9.54 -17.09
N ALA A 186 0.04 -9.66 -18.09
CA ALA A 186 1.19 -10.58 -18.06
C ALA A 186 2.36 -10.07 -17.19
N ASP A 187 2.33 -8.82 -16.79
CA ASP A 187 3.33 -8.20 -15.90
C ASP A 187 2.80 -8.05 -14.46
N ASP A 188 3.26 -7.04 -13.73
CA ASP A 188 2.89 -6.80 -12.35
C ASP A 188 1.77 -5.75 -12.24
N GLU A 189 0.73 -6.07 -11.47
CA GLU A 189 -0.24 -5.12 -10.94
C GLU A 189 -0.07 -4.98 -9.43
N LEU A 190 0.14 -3.75 -8.98
CA LEU A 190 0.58 -3.43 -7.62
C LEU A 190 -0.25 -2.30 -7.00
N TYR A 191 -0.16 -2.15 -5.68
CA TYR A 191 -0.70 -1.01 -4.92
C TYR A 191 -2.20 -0.76 -5.16
N PRO A 192 -3.08 -1.76 -5.00
CA PRO A 192 -4.51 -1.51 -5.06
C PRO A 192 -4.93 -0.50 -4.00
N CYS A 193 -5.82 0.42 -4.37
CA CYS A 193 -6.47 1.37 -3.49
C CYS A 193 -7.94 1.45 -3.86
N MET A 194 -8.78 0.77 -3.07
CA MET A 194 -10.22 0.80 -3.27
C MET A 194 -10.81 2.07 -2.65
N ARG A 195 -11.40 2.91 -3.47
CA ARG A 195 -12.00 4.17 -3.04
C ARG A 195 -13.46 3.97 -2.62
N HIS A 196 -13.96 4.86 -1.78
CA HIS A 196 -15.34 4.84 -1.26
C HIS A 196 -16.42 4.93 -2.35
N ASP A 197 -16.10 5.44 -3.53
CA ASP A 197 -17.00 5.54 -4.68
C ASP A 197 -17.01 4.27 -5.56
N GLY A 198 -16.32 3.21 -5.14
CA GLY A 198 -16.25 1.93 -5.84
C GLY A 198 -15.21 1.87 -6.94
N ARG A 199 -14.40 2.91 -7.14
CA ARG A 199 -13.28 2.85 -8.07
C ARG A 199 -12.08 2.17 -7.42
N LEU A 200 -11.50 1.22 -8.13
CA LEU A 200 -10.24 0.60 -7.77
C LEU A 200 -9.09 1.33 -8.50
N TYR A 201 -8.23 1.99 -7.74
CA TYR A 201 -6.98 2.53 -8.26
C TYR A 201 -5.88 1.50 -8.07
N PHE A 202 -4.92 1.45 -9.00
CA PHE A 202 -3.78 0.54 -8.93
C PHE A 202 -2.64 1.02 -9.84
N SER A 203 -1.49 0.37 -9.71
CA SER A 203 -0.34 0.62 -10.57
C SER A 203 -0.04 -0.64 -11.38
N SER A 204 0.27 -0.47 -12.65
CA SER A 204 0.55 -1.58 -13.56
C SER A 204 1.75 -1.30 -14.44
N LYS A 205 2.50 -2.37 -14.73
CA LYS A 205 3.55 -2.37 -15.76
C LYS A 205 3.05 -2.88 -17.10
N GLY A 206 2.00 -3.71 -17.11
CA GLY A 206 1.56 -4.41 -18.31
C GLY A 206 0.46 -3.70 -19.09
N HIS A 207 -0.32 -2.81 -18.46
CA HIS A 207 -1.26 -1.97 -19.19
C HIS A 207 -0.53 -0.89 -20.02
N PRO A 208 -1.05 -0.49 -21.19
CA PRO A 208 -0.46 0.57 -21.98
C PRO A 208 -0.32 1.88 -21.19
N GLY A 209 0.92 2.34 -21.01
CA GLY A 209 1.27 3.45 -20.16
C GLY A 209 2.34 4.37 -20.74
N TYR A 210 2.95 5.18 -19.91
CA TYR A 210 3.95 6.18 -20.25
C TYR A 210 5.36 5.77 -19.78
N GLY A 211 5.45 5.03 -18.69
CA GLY A 211 6.70 4.69 -18.02
C GLY A 211 6.85 3.21 -17.65
N GLY A 212 7.37 2.95 -16.48
CA GLY A 212 7.48 1.62 -15.91
C GLY A 212 6.17 1.22 -15.22
N LEU A 213 6.00 1.62 -13.95
CA LEU A 213 4.71 1.57 -13.28
C LEU A 213 3.93 2.83 -13.61
N ASP A 214 2.71 2.67 -14.08
CA ASP A 214 1.76 3.76 -14.32
C ASP A 214 0.50 3.58 -13.46
N LEU A 215 -0.14 4.67 -13.10
CA LEU A 215 -1.38 4.72 -12.32
C LEU A 215 -2.58 4.54 -13.23
N PHE A 216 -3.47 3.64 -12.82
CA PHE A 216 -4.75 3.34 -13.47
C PHE A 216 -5.88 3.43 -12.46
N TYR A 217 -7.10 3.59 -12.96
CA TYR A 217 -8.28 3.31 -12.18
C TYR A 217 -9.24 2.41 -12.97
N ALA A 218 -10.01 1.61 -12.23
CA ALA A 218 -11.01 0.73 -12.77
C ALA A 218 -12.37 1.04 -12.17
N ILE A 219 -13.38 1.06 -13.02
CA ILE A 219 -14.79 1.23 -12.66
C ILE A 219 -15.48 -0.12 -12.85
N PRO A 220 -16.15 -0.65 -11.81
CA PRO A 220 -16.93 -1.87 -11.97
C PRO A 220 -18.11 -1.63 -12.92
N ASN A 221 -18.36 -2.60 -13.78
CA ASN A 221 -19.58 -2.68 -14.57
C ASN A 221 -20.25 -4.05 -14.34
N ASP A 222 -21.40 -4.33 -14.93
CA ASP A 222 -22.27 -5.45 -14.56
C ASP A 222 -21.56 -6.80 -14.39
N THR A 223 -20.50 -7.08 -15.13
CA THR A 223 -19.81 -8.39 -15.12
C THR A 223 -18.30 -8.31 -15.05
N THR A 224 -17.72 -7.10 -15.09
CA THR A 224 -16.25 -6.93 -15.18
C THR A 224 -15.84 -5.50 -14.81
N TRP A 225 -14.64 -5.09 -15.23
CA TRP A 225 -14.06 -3.78 -14.99
C TRP A 225 -13.78 -3.02 -16.29
N SER A 226 -13.97 -1.70 -16.24
CA SER A 226 -13.49 -0.78 -17.27
C SER A 226 -12.26 -0.07 -16.74
N VAL A 227 -11.08 -0.33 -17.33
CA VAL A 227 -9.79 0.21 -16.89
C VAL A 227 -9.44 1.45 -17.69
N CYS A 228 -8.99 2.49 -17.00
CA CYS A 228 -8.56 3.77 -17.56
C CYS A 228 -7.18 4.15 -17.04
N ASN A 229 -6.28 4.56 -17.93
CA ASN A 229 -5.01 5.18 -17.57
C ASN A 229 -5.28 6.59 -17.02
N MET A 230 -4.65 6.96 -15.90
CA MET A 230 -4.84 8.29 -15.30
C MET A 230 -4.21 9.41 -16.12
N GLY A 231 -3.28 9.08 -17.02
CA GLY A 231 -2.63 10.04 -17.89
C GLY A 231 -1.77 11.08 -17.17
N ALA A 232 -1.28 12.06 -17.92
CA ALA A 232 -0.57 13.19 -17.33
C ALA A 232 -1.55 14.14 -16.62
N PRO A 233 -1.18 14.74 -15.48
CA PRO A 233 0.16 14.76 -14.89
C PRO A 233 0.46 13.61 -13.92
N PHE A 234 -0.47 12.66 -13.71
CA PHE A 234 -0.27 11.54 -12.79
C PHE A 234 0.84 10.61 -13.28
N ASN A 235 0.78 10.22 -14.53
CA ASN A 235 1.75 9.34 -15.15
C ASN A 235 2.84 10.11 -15.91
N SER A 236 4.07 9.61 -15.85
CA SER A 236 5.27 10.18 -16.45
C SER A 236 6.06 9.07 -17.18
N GLN A 237 7.24 9.39 -17.70
CA GLN A 237 8.16 8.39 -18.29
C GLN A 237 8.90 7.53 -17.25
N ASN A 238 8.57 7.72 -15.97
CA ASN A 238 9.18 7.05 -14.84
C ASN A 238 8.16 6.12 -14.16
N ASP A 239 8.50 5.58 -12.99
CA ASP A 239 7.54 4.84 -12.18
C ASP A 239 6.64 5.80 -11.41
N ASP A 240 5.34 5.61 -11.53
CA ASP A 240 4.29 6.35 -10.84
C ASP A 240 3.35 5.35 -10.16
N PHE A 241 3.28 5.35 -8.82
CA PHE A 241 2.66 4.27 -8.09
C PHE A 241 2.11 4.66 -6.71
N GLY A 242 1.33 3.76 -6.12
CA GLY A 242 0.93 3.83 -4.72
C GLY A 242 0.03 5.02 -4.39
N ILE A 243 -1.03 5.24 -5.20
CA ILE A 243 -2.00 6.30 -4.94
C ILE A 243 -2.82 6.03 -3.68
N ALA A 244 -3.07 7.08 -2.90
CA ALA A 244 -3.92 7.05 -1.71
C ALA A 244 -4.70 8.36 -1.60
N PHE A 245 -5.94 8.29 -1.12
CA PHE A 245 -6.82 9.44 -0.94
C PHE A 245 -6.97 9.84 0.52
N ALA A 246 -7.14 11.12 0.78
CA ALA A 246 -7.45 11.65 2.10
C ALA A 246 -8.94 11.47 2.39
N GLY A 247 -9.31 10.36 3.02
CA GLY A 247 -10.70 10.01 3.29
C GLY A 247 -11.56 9.98 2.03
N LYS A 248 -12.66 10.74 2.05
CA LYS A 248 -13.58 10.86 0.91
C LYS A 248 -13.28 12.04 -0.01
N SER A 249 -12.21 12.79 0.28
CA SER A 249 -11.86 13.98 -0.52
C SER A 249 -11.28 13.62 -1.88
N GLU A 250 -11.19 14.63 -2.75
CA GLU A 250 -10.50 14.52 -4.04
C GLU A 250 -8.99 14.78 -3.93
N ASN A 251 -8.48 14.94 -2.70
CA ASN A 251 -7.06 15.13 -2.43
C ASN A 251 -6.41 13.82 -2.05
N GLY A 252 -5.13 13.70 -2.34
CA GLY A 252 -4.40 12.49 -2.01
C GLY A 252 -2.91 12.61 -2.30
N PHE A 253 -2.27 11.44 -2.30
CA PHE A 253 -0.84 11.30 -2.50
C PHE A 253 -0.56 10.13 -3.44
N PHE A 254 0.53 10.22 -4.16
CA PHE A 254 1.11 9.09 -4.90
C PHE A 254 2.63 9.17 -4.86
N SER A 255 3.28 8.07 -5.14
CA SER A 255 4.73 7.97 -5.20
C SER A 255 5.22 8.04 -6.64
N SER A 256 6.36 8.71 -6.86
CA SER A 256 7.00 8.77 -8.18
C SER A 256 8.50 8.98 -8.05
N ASN A 257 9.27 8.39 -8.96
CA ASN A 257 10.70 8.68 -9.10
C ASN A 257 11.02 9.68 -10.23
N ARG A 258 10.00 10.40 -10.73
CA ARG A 258 10.16 11.44 -11.75
C ARG A 258 11.13 12.53 -11.31
N GLY A 259 12.03 12.91 -12.20
CA GLY A 259 13.01 13.98 -11.92
C GLY A 259 14.05 13.63 -10.86
N GLN A 260 14.05 12.40 -10.34
CA GLN A 260 14.97 11.96 -9.32
C GLN A 260 16.15 11.18 -9.89
N LYS A 261 17.22 11.08 -9.09
CA LYS A 261 18.28 10.12 -9.34
C LYS A 261 17.76 8.71 -9.11
N LYS A 262 18.31 7.73 -9.84
CA LYS A 262 17.93 6.32 -9.71
C LYS A 262 17.94 5.88 -8.23
N GLY A 263 16.84 5.27 -7.79
CA GLY A 263 16.69 4.70 -6.45
C GLY A 263 16.07 5.64 -5.40
N TYR A 264 15.50 6.77 -5.82
CA TYR A 264 14.78 7.68 -4.93
C TYR A 264 13.36 7.89 -5.45
N ASP A 265 12.39 7.61 -4.58
CA ASP A 265 10.98 7.90 -4.80
C ASP A 265 10.56 9.06 -3.90
N LEU A 266 9.71 9.93 -4.41
CA LEU A 266 9.11 11.03 -3.66
C LEU A 266 7.60 10.85 -3.61
N ILE A 267 7.00 11.37 -2.54
CA ILE A 267 5.55 11.43 -2.38
C ILE A 267 5.09 12.79 -2.92
N TYR A 268 4.15 12.73 -3.85
CA TYR A 268 3.50 13.89 -4.46
C TYR A 268 2.08 14.04 -3.94
N GLU A 269 1.72 15.25 -3.52
CA GLU A 269 0.34 15.59 -3.16
C GLU A 269 -0.42 15.98 -4.44
N PHE A 270 -1.68 15.59 -4.54
CA PHE A 270 -2.55 15.95 -5.65
C PHE A 270 -3.95 16.37 -5.17
N SER A 271 -4.64 17.09 -6.04
CA SER A 271 -6.06 17.37 -5.93
C SER A 271 -6.72 17.08 -7.28
N LEU A 272 -7.69 16.17 -7.31
CA LEU A 272 -8.51 15.97 -8.50
C LEU A 272 -9.45 17.17 -8.67
N PRO A 273 -9.67 17.65 -9.88
CA PRO A 273 -10.65 18.71 -10.12
C PRO A 273 -12.05 18.19 -9.77
N ALA A 274 -12.87 19.06 -9.21
CA ALA A 274 -14.28 18.75 -8.98
C ALA A 274 -14.94 18.43 -10.35
N ILE A 275 -15.73 17.34 -10.36
CA ILE A 275 -16.53 17.03 -11.55
C ILE A 275 -17.76 17.93 -11.51
N GLU A 276 -17.79 18.94 -12.37
CA GLU A 276 -18.96 19.80 -12.54
C GLU A 276 -19.83 19.24 -13.67
N PHE A 277 -21.07 18.90 -13.34
CA PHE A 277 -22.08 18.56 -14.34
C PHE A 277 -22.91 19.80 -14.65
N ILE A 278 -22.80 20.31 -15.86
CA ILE A 278 -23.66 21.38 -16.35
C ILE A 278 -24.80 20.72 -17.14
N VAL A 279 -26.02 20.89 -16.66
CA VAL A 279 -27.23 20.48 -17.39
C VAL A 279 -27.83 21.73 -18.01
N GLU A 280 -27.76 21.84 -19.32
CA GLU A 280 -28.43 22.90 -20.06
C GLU A 280 -29.65 22.34 -20.76
N GLY A 281 -30.74 23.04 -20.69
CA GLY A 281 -31.98 22.63 -21.35
C GLY A 281 -33.01 23.75 -21.32
N ASN A 282 -33.94 23.71 -22.28
CA ASN A 282 -35.10 24.60 -22.30
C ASN A 282 -36.24 23.96 -21.53
N VAL A 283 -36.93 24.73 -20.73
CA VAL A 283 -38.14 24.30 -20.04
C VAL A 283 -39.33 24.77 -20.88
N TYR A 284 -40.18 23.83 -21.25
CA TYR A 284 -41.41 24.10 -22.00
C TYR A 284 -42.60 23.80 -21.09
N ASP A 285 -43.66 24.53 -21.23
CA ASP A 285 -44.96 24.19 -20.61
C ASP A 285 -45.59 22.98 -21.30
N SER A 286 -46.75 22.54 -20.78
CA SER A 286 -47.51 21.41 -21.35
C SER A 286 -48.01 21.65 -22.79
N ASN A 287 -47.97 22.86 -23.27
CA ASN A 287 -48.37 23.25 -24.63
C ASN A 287 -47.14 23.47 -25.56
N GLY A 288 -45.90 23.31 -25.05
CA GLY A 288 -44.69 23.47 -25.80
C GLY A 288 -44.23 24.94 -25.93
N GLU A 289 -44.77 25.84 -25.09
CA GLU A 289 -44.32 27.24 -25.05
C GLU A 289 -43.15 27.41 -24.05
N HIS A 290 -42.22 28.33 -24.44
CA HIS A 290 -40.94 28.56 -23.71
C HIS A 290 -41.16 29.44 -22.50
#